data_31753d69b138ca6dea3b1f939e843176
#
_entry.id   31753d69b138ca6dea3b1f939e843176
#
_cell.length_a   1.000
_cell.length_b   1.000
_cell.length_c   1.000
_cell.angle_alpha   90.00
_cell.angle_beta   90.00
_cell.angle_gamma   90.00
#
_symmetry.space_group_name_H-M   'P 1'
#
loop_
_entity.id
_entity.type
_entity.pdbx_description
1 polymer ?
#
loop_
_entity_poly.entity_id
_entity_poly.type
_entity_poly.pdbx_seq_one_letter_code
_entity_poly.pdbx_strand_id
1 'polypeptide(L)'
;MITFKIDGKTVQCEEGKTVLEACLDNGIKIPTLCNLKDINNIGACRMCLVEDGKSGKLQASCVLPVSEGLEIKTATPKVLNARRAVLELILSDHDRSCLTCKRNHHCELQTLSEELGITDIEFDGERPLMTVDELSPSIVRDNNKCILCRRCVAACEKTQGVSAIGMQNRGFKTEVGVPFGKGLSETACINCGQCIAACPTGALTEKDSTKAVWDALKDPDMYVVFQPAPAVRIAIGEEFGFPIGTATTGKLVAAMRRLGADKVFDVDFGADLTIMEEGTELINRIKNGGVLPMITSCSPGWISYCEHFYPEFIPNLSTCKSPNQMQGAITKTYFCEKNGLDPHKVFVVSVMPCTAKKYEISRSEMGRDGYRDVDANLTTRELARMIRQASIDYANLPDEQFDSILGDSTGAAVIFGVTGGVMEAALRTVADVLTGKDIESIEYNAVRGLDGIKEATVNVDGMDINVAIVHGTANAGKLLEAIKRGEKNYHFIEIMGCPGGCVTGGGQPYVDARTRYFVDPKAARAKATYSEDRAMPIRKSHKNPSIQILYKEFLGEPNSHKAHELLHTHYTDKSGK
;
A
#
# COMPACT_ATOMS: atom_id res chain seq x y z
N MET A 1 33.82 10.38 -10.35
CA MET A 1 33.04 11.60 -10.62
C MET A 1 33.23 11.99 -12.07
N ILE A 2 32.15 12.27 -12.80
CA ILE A 2 32.15 12.71 -14.20
C ILE A 2 31.80 14.20 -14.22
N THR A 3 32.56 14.98 -15.02
CA THR A 3 32.35 16.44 -15.16
C THR A 3 31.72 16.71 -16.55
N PHE A 4 30.60 17.43 -16.56
CA PHE A 4 29.88 17.76 -17.78
C PHE A 4 29.11 19.10 -17.63
N LYS A 5 28.37 19.53 -18.66
CA LYS A 5 27.62 20.79 -18.62
C LYS A 5 26.13 20.59 -18.78
N ILE A 6 25.35 21.28 -17.97
CA ILE A 6 23.89 21.40 -18.12
C ILE A 6 23.54 22.90 -18.23
N ASP A 7 22.93 23.30 -19.35
CA ASP A 7 22.55 24.68 -19.66
C ASP A 7 23.69 25.69 -19.44
N GLY A 8 24.90 25.28 -19.85
CA GLY A 8 26.13 26.10 -19.71
C GLY A 8 26.82 26.05 -18.34
N LYS A 9 26.19 25.45 -17.33
CA LYS A 9 26.78 25.27 -15.97
C LYS A 9 27.56 23.97 -15.91
N THR A 10 28.79 24.01 -15.41
CA THR A 10 29.61 22.83 -15.13
C THR A 10 29.10 22.15 -13.87
N VAL A 11 28.80 20.87 -13.95
CA VAL A 11 28.30 20.02 -12.87
C VAL A 11 29.10 18.73 -12.78
N GLN A 12 29.05 18.07 -11.62
CA GLN A 12 29.66 16.78 -11.38
C GLN A 12 28.63 15.77 -10.90
N CYS A 13 28.76 14.54 -11.32
CA CYS A 13 27.93 13.44 -10.82
C CYS A 13 28.74 12.13 -10.71
N GLU A 14 28.19 11.16 -10.03
CA GLU A 14 28.74 9.80 -9.97
C GLU A 14 28.64 9.12 -11.33
N GLU A 15 29.60 8.23 -11.60
CA GLU A 15 29.58 7.37 -12.80
C GLU A 15 28.37 6.44 -12.76
N GLY A 16 27.79 6.15 -13.93
CA GLY A 16 26.61 5.27 -14.06
C GLY A 16 25.27 5.98 -13.97
N LYS A 17 25.21 7.28 -13.57
CA LYS A 17 23.97 8.04 -13.60
C LYS A 17 23.52 8.38 -15.03
N THR A 18 22.22 8.48 -15.20
CA THR A 18 21.60 9.05 -16.40
C THR A 18 21.60 10.58 -16.34
N VAL A 19 21.47 11.21 -17.51
CA VAL A 19 21.33 12.67 -17.60
C VAL A 19 20.10 13.17 -16.82
N LEU A 20 19.01 12.39 -16.82
CA LEU A 20 17.82 12.74 -16.01
C LEU A 20 18.15 12.82 -14.53
N GLU A 21 18.81 11.79 -13.99
CA GLU A 21 19.20 11.75 -12.56
C GLU A 21 20.13 12.88 -12.21
N ALA A 22 21.15 13.12 -13.05
CA ALA A 22 22.09 14.22 -12.83
C ALA A 22 21.41 15.61 -12.92
N CYS A 23 20.42 15.81 -13.79
CA CYS A 23 19.63 17.05 -13.82
C CYS A 23 18.83 17.23 -12.53
N LEU A 24 18.17 16.19 -12.06
CA LEU A 24 17.36 16.22 -10.84
C LEU A 24 18.21 16.49 -9.60
N ASP A 25 19.39 15.87 -9.47
CA ASP A 25 20.35 16.13 -8.39
C ASP A 25 20.81 17.58 -8.33
N ASN A 26 20.82 18.26 -9.49
CA ASN A 26 21.15 19.68 -9.60
C ASN A 26 19.91 20.60 -9.58
N GLY A 27 18.74 20.10 -9.17
CA GLY A 27 17.50 20.87 -9.05
C GLY A 27 16.85 21.23 -10.39
N ILE A 28 17.30 20.63 -11.52
CA ILE A 28 16.76 20.90 -12.84
C ILE A 28 15.65 19.88 -13.14
N LYS A 29 14.43 20.39 -13.27
CA LYS A 29 13.24 19.57 -13.55
C LYS A 29 13.14 19.19 -15.01
N ILE A 30 13.13 17.90 -15.30
CA ILE A 30 12.88 17.34 -16.63
C ILE A 30 11.55 16.58 -16.60
N PRO A 31 10.57 16.86 -17.50
CA PRO A 31 9.29 16.16 -17.51
C PRO A 31 9.45 14.69 -17.90
N THR A 32 8.68 13.80 -17.27
CA THR A 32 8.66 12.36 -17.58
C THR A 32 7.25 11.81 -17.48
N LEU A 33 6.92 10.74 -18.22
CA LEU A 33 5.68 9.97 -18.09
C LEU A 33 5.94 8.47 -17.94
N CYS A 34 6.96 7.91 -18.62
CA CYS A 34 7.26 6.49 -18.49
C CYS A 34 8.31 6.19 -17.42
N ASN A 35 9.20 7.13 -17.10
CA ASN A 35 10.18 6.93 -16.04
C ASN A 35 9.52 6.93 -14.65
N LEU A 36 9.87 5.96 -13.82
CA LEU A 36 9.52 5.88 -12.42
C LEU A 36 10.73 5.31 -11.68
N LYS A 37 11.30 6.08 -10.75
CA LYS A 37 12.53 5.75 -10.04
C LYS A 37 12.49 4.33 -9.48
N ASP A 38 13.56 3.59 -9.67
CA ASP A 38 13.77 2.18 -9.21
C ASP A 38 12.80 1.13 -9.79
N ILE A 39 11.82 1.55 -10.59
CA ILE A 39 10.77 0.65 -11.12
C ILE A 39 10.85 0.55 -12.65
N ASN A 40 10.78 1.69 -13.35
CA ASN A 40 10.66 1.69 -14.81
C ASN A 40 11.49 2.78 -15.49
N ASN A 41 12.41 2.36 -16.36
CA ASN A 41 13.25 3.28 -17.12
C ASN A 41 13.46 2.74 -18.55
N ILE A 42 12.49 2.99 -19.45
CA ILE A 42 12.44 2.40 -20.81
C ILE A 42 12.55 3.41 -21.94
N GLY A 43 12.61 4.71 -21.65
CA GLY A 43 12.74 5.76 -22.66
C GLY A 43 11.60 5.86 -23.69
N ALA A 44 10.41 5.30 -23.41
CA ALA A 44 9.34 5.15 -24.39
C ALA A 44 8.57 6.44 -24.69
N CYS A 45 8.22 7.24 -23.67
CA CYS A 45 7.33 8.39 -23.83
C CYS A 45 7.98 9.62 -24.46
N ARG A 46 9.29 9.72 -24.51
CA ARG A 46 10.07 10.84 -25.08
C ARG A 46 9.79 12.22 -24.43
N MET A 47 9.08 12.28 -23.32
CA MET A 47 8.86 13.56 -22.64
C MET A 47 10.14 14.16 -22.05
N CYS A 48 11.12 13.32 -21.72
CA CYS A 48 12.39 13.72 -21.13
C CYS A 48 13.47 14.14 -22.16
N LEU A 49 13.08 14.55 -23.37
CA LEU A 49 14.03 14.98 -24.39
C LEU A 49 14.88 16.14 -23.90
N VAL A 50 16.18 16.09 -24.20
CA VAL A 50 17.18 17.14 -24.03
C VAL A 50 17.97 17.29 -25.32
N GLU A 51 18.63 18.43 -25.55
CA GLU A 51 19.46 18.66 -26.71
C GLU A 51 20.93 18.50 -26.34
N ASP A 52 21.65 17.71 -27.13
CA ASP A 52 23.12 17.65 -27.07
C ASP A 52 23.69 18.97 -27.61
N GLY A 53 24.39 19.70 -26.75
CA GLY A 53 24.91 21.04 -27.08
C GLY A 53 25.96 21.08 -28.18
N LYS A 54 26.62 19.94 -28.45
CA LYS A 54 27.65 19.81 -29.53
C LYS A 54 27.05 19.40 -30.85
N SER A 55 26.18 18.38 -30.84
CA SER A 55 25.61 17.81 -32.08
C SER A 55 24.24 18.39 -32.44
N GLY A 56 23.58 19.06 -31.51
CA GLY A 56 22.19 19.53 -31.66
C GLY A 56 21.15 18.42 -31.71
N LYS A 57 21.48 17.16 -31.44
CA LYS A 57 20.56 16.02 -31.48
C LYS A 57 19.69 15.98 -30.24
N LEU A 58 18.42 15.62 -30.41
CA LEU A 58 17.51 15.38 -29.29
C LEU A 58 17.67 13.94 -28.76
N GLN A 59 17.82 13.79 -27.45
CA GLN A 59 18.02 12.51 -26.79
C GLN A 59 17.13 12.39 -25.56
N ALA A 60 16.72 11.17 -25.21
CA ALA A 60 15.91 10.91 -24.01
C ALA A 60 16.82 10.84 -22.78
N SER A 61 16.77 11.83 -21.92
CA SER A 61 17.66 11.97 -20.76
C SER A 61 17.56 10.81 -19.76
N CYS A 62 16.40 10.17 -19.65
CA CYS A 62 16.19 9.07 -18.70
C CYS A 62 16.98 7.79 -19.03
N VAL A 63 17.44 7.64 -20.28
CA VAL A 63 18.24 6.48 -20.75
C VAL A 63 19.60 6.90 -21.33
N LEU A 64 19.92 8.19 -21.33
CA LEU A 64 21.19 8.70 -21.76
C LEU A 64 22.19 8.68 -20.58
N PRO A 65 23.26 7.86 -20.63
CA PRO A 65 24.28 7.89 -19.59
C PRO A 65 25.09 9.20 -19.65
N VAL A 66 25.48 9.70 -18.50
CA VAL A 66 26.39 10.84 -18.43
C VAL A 66 27.80 10.40 -18.83
N SER A 67 28.50 11.26 -19.58
CA SER A 67 29.89 11.06 -19.99
C SER A 67 30.72 12.33 -19.83
N GLU A 68 32.04 12.17 -19.71
CA GLU A 68 32.97 13.31 -19.53
C GLU A 68 32.86 14.29 -20.70
N GLY A 69 32.74 15.57 -20.37
CA GLY A 69 32.64 16.66 -21.32
C GLY A 69 31.34 16.69 -22.14
N LEU A 70 30.30 15.93 -21.77
CA LEU A 70 28.96 16.03 -22.35
C LEU A 70 28.41 17.44 -22.12
N GLU A 71 27.66 17.98 -23.08
CA GLU A 71 27.00 19.27 -22.95
C GLU A 71 25.51 19.11 -23.27
N ILE A 72 24.66 19.41 -22.30
CA ILE A 72 23.20 19.23 -22.39
C ILE A 72 22.49 20.56 -22.24
N LYS A 73 21.48 20.78 -23.09
CA LYS A 73 20.53 21.88 -23.02
C LYS A 73 19.13 21.34 -22.76
N THR A 74 18.49 21.85 -21.72
CA THR A 74 17.24 21.25 -21.19
C THR A 74 15.97 21.93 -21.68
N ALA A 75 16.03 23.20 -22.12
CA ALA A 75 14.86 24.04 -22.42
C ALA A 75 15.04 24.93 -23.66
N THR A 76 15.72 24.43 -24.72
CA THR A 76 15.78 25.18 -25.98
C THR A 76 14.43 25.18 -26.67
N PRO A 77 14.14 26.16 -27.57
CA PRO A 77 12.91 26.13 -28.39
C PRO A 77 12.71 24.79 -29.10
N LYS A 78 13.78 24.18 -29.60
CA LYS A 78 13.75 22.86 -30.23
C LYS A 78 13.29 21.76 -29.29
N VAL A 79 13.79 21.74 -28.06
CA VAL A 79 13.40 20.79 -26.99
C VAL A 79 11.93 20.99 -26.64
N LEU A 80 11.50 22.23 -26.40
CA LEU A 80 10.12 22.55 -26.00
C LEU A 80 9.13 22.17 -27.09
N ASN A 81 9.40 22.51 -28.36
CA ASN A 81 8.54 22.16 -29.49
C ASN A 81 8.45 20.63 -29.64
N ALA A 82 9.55 19.91 -29.51
CA ALA A 82 9.53 18.45 -29.59
C ALA A 82 8.71 17.81 -28.45
N ARG A 83 8.83 18.33 -27.22
CA ARG A 83 8.01 17.85 -26.09
C ARG A 83 6.53 18.14 -26.28
N ARG A 84 6.17 19.33 -26.81
CA ARG A 84 4.78 19.67 -27.14
C ARG A 84 4.20 18.71 -28.17
N ALA A 85 4.87 18.52 -29.30
CA ALA A 85 4.43 17.59 -30.34
C ALA A 85 4.27 16.15 -29.82
N VAL A 86 5.21 15.66 -29.00
CA VAL A 86 5.09 14.35 -28.36
C VAL A 86 3.88 14.27 -27.43
N LEU A 87 3.64 15.32 -26.63
CA LEU A 87 2.50 15.34 -25.71
C LEU A 87 1.17 15.39 -26.47
N GLU A 88 1.07 16.19 -27.52
CA GLU A 88 -0.10 16.26 -28.40
C GLU A 88 -0.39 14.91 -29.07
N LEU A 89 0.63 14.19 -29.52
CA LEU A 89 0.48 12.83 -30.05
C LEU A 89 -0.06 11.86 -29.00
N ILE A 90 0.38 11.95 -27.74
CA ILE A 90 -0.18 11.14 -26.65
C ILE A 90 -1.64 11.52 -26.39
N LEU A 91 -1.95 12.80 -26.38
CA LEU A 91 -3.30 13.31 -26.14
C LEU A 91 -4.26 13.03 -27.30
N SER A 92 -3.76 12.91 -28.53
CA SER A 92 -4.60 12.63 -29.72
C SER A 92 -5.28 11.26 -29.62
N ASP A 93 -4.65 10.29 -28.93
CA ASP A 93 -5.17 8.92 -28.76
C ASP A 93 -5.72 8.64 -27.34
N HIS A 94 -5.74 9.66 -26.47
CA HIS A 94 -6.18 9.54 -25.08
C HIS A 94 -7.63 10.00 -24.88
N ASP A 95 -8.42 9.30 -24.01
CA ASP A 95 -9.71 9.78 -23.54
C ASP A 95 -9.52 10.99 -22.62
N ARG A 96 -9.96 12.17 -23.11
CA ARG A 96 -9.80 13.47 -22.47
C ARG A 96 -10.99 13.89 -21.59
N SER A 97 -11.84 12.95 -21.19
CA SER A 97 -12.98 13.20 -20.29
C SER A 97 -12.50 13.43 -18.83
N CYS A 98 -11.64 14.44 -18.65
CA CYS A 98 -10.95 14.71 -17.38
C CYS A 98 -11.91 14.98 -16.22
N LEU A 99 -13.01 15.71 -16.45
CA LEU A 99 -13.97 16.09 -15.40
C LEU A 99 -14.65 14.90 -14.73
N THR A 100 -14.78 13.77 -15.44
CA THR A 100 -15.36 12.52 -14.91
C THR A 100 -14.30 11.48 -14.56
N CYS A 101 -13.03 11.79 -14.77
CA CYS A 101 -11.92 10.88 -14.48
C CYS A 101 -11.59 10.87 -12.99
N LYS A 102 -11.44 9.67 -12.39
CA LYS A 102 -11.05 9.51 -10.98
C LYS A 102 -9.65 10.08 -10.66
N ARG A 103 -8.83 10.35 -11.69
CA ARG A 103 -7.48 10.96 -11.56
C ARG A 103 -7.47 12.46 -11.80
N ASN A 104 -8.63 13.09 -11.99
CA ASN A 104 -8.70 14.55 -12.15
C ASN A 104 -7.97 15.24 -10.98
N HIS A 105 -7.17 16.27 -11.27
CA HIS A 105 -6.24 16.97 -10.37
C HIS A 105 -5.05 16.14 -9.80
N HIS A 106 -4.99 14.84 -10.07
CA HIS A 106 -3.89 13.95 -9.65
C HIS A 106 -3.26 13.20 -10.84
N CYS A 107 -3.42 13.71 -12.06
CA CYS A 107 -2.98 13.09 -13.31
C CYS A 107 -1.70 13.76 -13.83
N GLU A 108 -0.60 12.99 -13.93
CA GLU A 108 0.68 13.52 -14.45
C GLU A 108 0.57 14.00 -15.90
N LEU A 109 -0.32 13.38 -16.73
CA LEU A 109 -0.57 13.81 -18.10
C LEU A 109 -1.27 15.17 -18.15
N GLN A 110 -2.28 15.39 -17.29
CA GLN A 110 -3.01 16.66 -17.17
C GLN A 110 -2.06 17.78 -16.72
N THR A 111 -1.23 17.53 -15.69
CA THR A 111 -0.24 18.50 -15.21
C THR A 111 0.75 18.90 -16.30
N LEU A 112 1.25 17.93 -17.08
CA LEU A 112 2.17 18.24 -18.18
C LEU A 112 1.50 19.00 -19.33
N SER A 113 0.21 18.75 -19.60
CA SER A 113 -0.54 19.50 -20.61
C SER A 113 -0.65 20.98 -20.21
N GLU A 114 -0.90 21.25 -18.95
CA GLU A 114 -0.92 22.61 -18.39
C GLU A 114 0.47 23.26 -18.44
N GLU A 115 1.53 22.57 -17.94
CA GLU A 115 2.91 23.07 -17.92
C GLU A 115 3.47 23.41 -19.31
N LEU A 116 3.09 22.65 -20.35
CA LEU A 116 3.51 22.89 -21.72
C LEU A 116 2.54 23.78 -22.51
N GLY A 117 1.45 24.26 -21.90
CA GLY A 117 0.48 25.14 -22.51
C GLY A 117 -0.23 24.53 -23.71
N ILE A 118 -0.63 23.23 -23.63
CA ILE A 118 -1.40 22.58 -24.68
C ILE A 118 -2.87 23.01 -24.54
N THR A 119 -3.36 23.79 -25.50
CA THR A 119 -4.76 24.23 -25.57
C THR A 119 -5.50 23.55 -26.72
N ASP A 120 -4.78 23.23 -27.79
CA ASP A 120 -5.29 22.56 -28.97
C ASP A 120 -4.45 21.32 -29.28
N ILE A 121 -5.01 20.38 -30.00
CA ILE A 121 -4.32 19.16 -30.43
C ILE A 121 -4.41 19.11 -31.96
N GLU A 122 -3.28 19.31 -32.60
CA GLU A 122 -3.18 19.35 -34.08
C GLU A 122 -3.27 17.97 -34.74
N PHE A 123 -3.03 16.89 -33.96
CA PHE A 123 -2.99 15.53 -34.49
C PHE A 123 -4.33 14.81 -34.27
N ASP A 124 -4.83 14.17 -35.32
CA ASP A 124 -5.95 13.23 -35.21
C ASP A 124 -5.43 11.84 -34.81
N GLY A 125 -5.96 11.32 -33.69
CA GLY A 125 -5.68 9.95 -33.24
C GLY A 125 -6.76 8.98 -33.67
N GLU A 126 -6.44 7.70 -33.72
CA GLU A 126 -7.41 6.63 -34.05
C GLU A 126 -8.47 6.43 -32.96
N ARG A 127 -8.13 6.67 -31.69
CA ARG A 127 -8.96 6.46 -30.50
C ARG A 127 -9.82 5.20 -30.57
N PRO A 128 -9.20 4.02 -30.75
CA PRO A 128 -9.97 2.79 -30.76
C PRO A 128 -10.67 2.61 -29.40
N LEU A 129 -11.90 2.07 -29.44
CA LEU A 129 -12.58 1.71 -28.17
C LEU A 129 -11.81 0.55 -27.53
N MET A 130 -11.24 0.84 -26.38
CA MET A 130 -10.39 -0.09 -25.64
C MET A 130 -11.15 -0.82 -24.54
N THR A 131 -10.57 -1.91 -24.06
CA THR A 131 -11.14 -2.73 -23.00
C THR A 131 -11.25 -1.98 -21.67
N VAL A 132 -12.41 -2.09 -21.03
CA VAL A 132 -12.63 -1.73 -19.62
C VAL A 132 -12.87 -3.02 -18.84
N ASP A 133 -12.09 -3.28 -17.82
CA ASP A 133 -12.18 -4.45 -16.96
C ASP A 133 -12.50 -4.02 -15.52
N GLU A 134 -13.69 -4.37 -15.06
CA GLU A 134 -14.22 -4.06 -13.73
C GLU A 134 -14.50 -5.33 -12.90
N LEU A 135 -14.08 -6.50 -13.36
CA LEU A 135 -14.38 -7.78 -12.73
C LEU A 135 -13.60 -8.02 -11.42
N SER A 136 -12.41 -7.40 -11.30
CA SER A 136 -11.64 -7.50 -10.05
C SER A 136 -12.39 -6.84 -8.88
N PRO A 137 -12.37 -7.43 -7.68
CA PRO A 137 -12.96 -6.83 -6.49
C PRO A 137 -12.21 -5.56 -6.04
N SER A 138 -10.98 -5.36 -6.50
CA SER A 138 -10.06 -4.35 -5.99
C SER A 138 -9.63 -3.30 -7.03
N ILE A 139 -9.54 -3.66 -8.31
CA ILE A 139 -8.88 -2.87 -9.35
C ILE A 139 -9.80 -2.74 -10.57
N VAL A 140 -9.93 -1.51 -11.07
CA VAL A 140 -10.56 -1.20 -12.36
C VAL A 140 -9.45 -0.84 -13.35
N ARG A 141 -9.51 -1.40 -14.56
CA ARG A 141 -8.60 -1.12 -15.66
C ARG A 141 -9.38 -0.56 -16.86
N ASP A 142 -9.10 0.68 -17.21
CA ASP A 142 -9.69 1.39 -18.35
C ASP A 142 -8.58 1.77 -19.36
N ASN A 143 -8.43 0.97 -20.39
CA ASN A 143 -7.39 1.17 -21.40
C ASN A 143 -7.62 2.38 -22.29
N ASN A 144 -8.81 3.00 -22.32
CA ASN A 144 -9.06 4.26 -23.03
C ASN A 144 -8.23 5.42 -22.45
N LYS A 145 -7.77 5.28 -21.20
CA LYS A 145 -6.95 6.26 -20.46
C LYS A 145 -5.48 5.84 -20.36
N CYS A 146 -5.10 4.75 -21.04
CA CYS A 146 -3.73 4.23 -21.00
C CYS A 146 -2.84 4.94 -22.00
N ILE A 147 -1.66 5.42 -21.57
CA ILE A 147 -0.63 6.04 -22.40
C ILE A 147 0.54 5.08 -22.70
N LEU A 148 0.37 3.79 -22.50
CA LEU A 148 1.34 2.72 -22.76
C LEU A 148 2.72 2.93 -22.12
N CYS A 149 2.79 3.61 -20.99
CA CYS A 149 4.04 3.94 -20.29
C CYS A 149 4.73 2.72 -19.63
N ARG A 150 4.02 1.61 -19.45
CA ARG A 150 4.47 0.33 -18.84
C ARG A 150 4.89 0.40 -17.37
N ARG A 151 4.68 1.51 -16.65
CA ARG A 151 5.01 1.58 -15.22
C ARG A 151 4.29 0.49 -14.40
N CYS A 152 3.02 0.23 -14.70
CA CYS A 152 2.21 -0.79 -14.03
C CYS A 152 2.71 -2.22 -14.32
N VAL A 153 3.14 -2.49 -15.54
CA VAL A 153 3.74 -3.78 -15.93
C VAL A 153 5.01 -4.01 -15.12
N ALA A 154 5.92 -3.03 -15.11
CA ALA A 154 7.17 -3.12 -14.35
C ALA A 154 6.93 -3.27 -12.83
N ALA A 155 5.94 -2.57 -12.26
CA ALA A 155 5.58 -2.73 -10.85
C ALA A 155 5.05 -4.13 -10.55
N CYS A 156 4.21 -4.70 -11.43
CA CYS A 156 3.67 -6.04 -11.27
C CYS A 156 4.76 -7.12 -11.40
N GLU A 157 5.66 -6.95 -12.35
CA GLU A 157 6.75 -7.91 -12.62
C GLU A 157 7.89 -7.79 -11.59
N LYS A 158 8.51 -6.59 -11.51
CA LYS A 158 9.77 -6.42 -10.75
C LYS A 158 9.56 -6.29 -9.25
N THR A 159 8.50 -5.56 -8.84
CA THR A 159 8.24 -5.29 -7.42
C THR A 159 7.44 -6.42 -6.78
N GLN A 160 6.49 -6.97 -7.52
CA GLN A 160 5.58 -7.97 -6.98
C GLN A 160 5.88 -9.41 -7.44
N GLY A 161 6.63 -9.60 -8.54
CA GLY A 161 6.94 -10.93 -9.06
C GLY A 161 5.71 -11.73 -9.54
N VAL A 162 4.63 -11.02 -9.92
CA VAL A 162 3.32 -11.63 -10.25
C VAL A 162 3.09 -11.67 -11.75
N SER A 163 3.45 -10.59 -12.48
CA SER A 163 3.29 -10.48 -13.95
C SER A 163 1.85 -10.74 -14.46
N ALA A 164 0.83 -10.38 -13.66
CA ALA A 164 -0.58 -10.60 -14.04
C ALA A 164 -1.00 -9.75 -15.25
N ILE A 165 -0.31 -8.66 -15.55
CA ILE A 165 -0.58 -7.76 -16.67
C ILE A 165 0.67 -7.57 -17.53
N GLY A 166 0.47 -7.49 -18.83
CA GLY A 166 1.54 -7.29 -19.82
C GLY A 166 1.05 -6.56 -21.05
N MET A 167 1.95 -6.33 -22.02
CA MET A 167 1.57 -5.72 -23.30
C MET A 167 0.87 -6.76 -24.16
N GLN A 168 -0.30 -6.41 -24.68
CA GLN A 168 -1.09 -7.20 -25.61
C GLN A 168 -1.23 -6.47 -26.94
N ASN A 169 -1.44 -7.21 -28.02
CA ASN A 169 -1.66 -6.69 -29.37
C ASN A 169 -0.49 -5.84 -29.93
N ARG A 170 -0.74 -5.06 -30.98
CA ARG A 170 0.22 -4.16 -31.63
C ARG A 170 -0.49 -3.02 -32.37
N GLY A 171 0.27 -1.99 -32.74
CA GLY A 171 -0.27 -0.78 -33.39
C GLY A 171 -1.22 -0.04 -32.48
N PHE A 172 -2.24 0.59 -33.01
CA PHE A 172 -3.26 1.32 -32.25
C PHE A 172 -4.11 0.42 -31.32
N LYS A 173 -4.10 -0.89 -31.53
CA LYS A 173 -4.76 -1.86 -30.66
C LYS A 173 -3.89 -2.33 -29.50
N THR A 174 -2.69 -1.77 -29.36
CA THR A 174 -1.80 -2.12 -28.23
C THR A 174 -2.45 -1.70 -26.92
N GLU A 175 -2.49 -2.60 -25.97
CA GLU A 175 -3.05 -2.35 -24.63
C GLU A 175 -2.22 -3.01 -23.53
N VAL A 176 -2.35 -2.52 -22.31
CA VAL A 176 -1.93 -3.24 -21.11
C VAL A 176 -3.07 -4.15 -20.69
N GLY A 177 -2.85 -5.44 -20.74
CA GLY A 177 -3.91 -6.43 -20.56
C GLY A 177 -3.45 -7.72 -19.92
N VAL A 178 -4.40 -8.62 -19.83
CA VAL A 178 -4.21 -9.99 -19.40
C VAL A 178 -4.17 -10.89 -20.63
N PRO A 179 -3.31 -11.92 -20.68
CA PRO A 179 -3.28 -12.85 -21.80
C PRO A 179 -4.65 -13.47 -22.11
N PHE A 180 -4.89 -13.74 -23.40
CA PHE A 180 -6.10 -14.40 -23.89
C PHE A 180 -7.41 -13.63 -23.68
N GLY A 181 -7.36 -12.32 -23.45
CA GLY A 181 -8.56 -11.48 -23.24
C GLY A 181 -9.32 -11.76 -21.96
N LYS A 182 -8.68 -12.43 -21.00
CA LYS A 182 -9.26 -12.67 -19.67
C LYS A 182 -9.40 -11.39 -18.86
N GLY A 183 -10.27 -11.41 -17.84
CA GLY A 183 -10.33 -10.38 -16.81
C GLY A 183 -9.21 -10.53 -15.77
N LEU A 184 -8.91 -9.45 -15.07
CA LEU A 184 -7.86 -9.46 -14.04
C LEU A 184 -8.19 -10.44 -12.89
N SER A 185 -9.46 -10.66 -12.59
CA SER A 185 -9.95 -11.62 -11.58
C SER A 185 -9.73 -13.09 -11.95
N GLU A 186 -9.45 -13.37 -13.23
CA GLU A 186 -9.19 -14.71 -13.74
C GLU A 186 -7.70 -15.06 -13.81
N THR A 187 -6.88 -14.30 -13.11
CA THR A 187 -5.42 -14.44 -13.07
C THR A 187 -4.93 -14.55 -11.64
N ALA A 188 -3.65 -14.86 -11.48
CA ALA A 188 -2.98 -14.83 -10.17
C ALA A 188 -2.73 -13.38 -9.65
N CYS A 189 -3.60 -12.43 -9.99
CA CYS A 189 -3.51 -11.07 -9.48
C CYS A 189 -3.73 -11.05 -7.97
N ILE A 190 -2.75 -10.53 -7.23
CA ILE A 190 -2.77 -10.45 -5.77
C ILE A 190 -3.50 -9.20 -5.23
N ASN A 191 -4.18 -8.45 -6.08
CA ASN A 191 -4.99 -7.29 -5.72
C ASN A 191 -4.24 -6.15 -4.98
N CYS A 192 -2.91 -6.12 -5.00
CA CYS A 192 -2.07 -5.23 -4.19
C CYS A 192 -2.16 -3.74 -4.56
N GLY A 193 -2.61 -3.39 -5.78
CA GLY A 193 -2.76 -2.01 -6.26
C GLY A 193 -1.45 -1.27 -6.53
N GLN A 194 -0.29 -1.93 -6.54
CA GLN A 194 0.98 -1.27 -6.90
C GLN A 194 0.97 -0.77 -8.35
N CYS A 195 0.23 -1.42 -9.22
CA CYS A 195 -0.03 -0.95 -10.59
C CYS A 195 -0.83 0.37 -10.61
N ILE A 196 -1.77 0.58 -9.68
CA ILE A 196 -2.51 1.84 -9.51
C ILE A 196 -1.56 2.95 -9.04
N ALA A 197 -0.74 2.68 -8.01
CA ALA A 197 0.23 3.63 -7.47
C ALA A 197 1.30 4.04 -8.49
N ALA A 198 1.62 3.16 -9.45
CA ALA A 198 2.58 3.42 -10.52
C ALA A 198 1.96 4.14 -11.75
N CYS A 199 0.64 4.07 -11.94
CA CYS A 199 -0.03 4.62 -13.11
C CYS A 199 -0.04 6.15 -13.08
N PRO A 200 0.43 6.85 -14.14
CA PRO A 200 0.45 8.31 -14.19
C PRO A 200 -0.91 8.91 -14.60
N THR A 201 -1.84 8.09 -15.09
CA THR A 201 -3.16 8.49 -15.59
C THR A 201 -4.30 7.74 -14.90
N GLY A 202 -5.53 7.89 -15.37
CA GLY A 202 -6.73 7.20 -14.85
C GLY A 202 -6.95 5.79 -15.40
N ALA A 203 -5.95 5.18 -16.07
CA ALA A 203 -6.10 3.86 -16.65
C ALA A 203 -6.23 2.72 -15.63
N LEU A 204 -5.67 2.91 -14.44
CA LEU A 204 -5.79 1.98 -13.33
C LEU A 204 -6.25 2.75 -12.08
N THR A 205 -7.35 2.30 -11.50
CA THR A 205 -7.95 2.88 -10.30
C THR A 205 -8.45 1.78 -9.37
N GLU A 206 -8.71 2.10 -8.12
CA GLU A 206 -9.39 1.21 -7.19
C GLU A 206 -10.87 1.01 -7.57
N LYS A 207 -11.39 -0.19 -7.31
CA LYS A 207 -12.84 -0.46 -7.35
C LYS A 207 -13.53 0.43 -6.33
N ASP A 208 -14.57 1.14 -6.74
CA ASP A 208 -15.25 2.13 -5.89
C ASP A 208 -16.16 1.46 -4.86
N SER A 209 -15.95 1.76 -3.58
CA SER A 209 -16.78 1.31 -2.47
C SER A 209 -17.55 2.46 -1.80
N THR A 210 -17.37 3.71 -2.25
CA THR A 210 -17.98 4.89 -1.60
C THR A 210 -19.50 4.86 -1.65
N LYS A 211 -20.08 4.32 -2.74
CA LYS A 211 -21.55 4.23 -2.87
C LYS A 211 -22.15 3.36 -1.76
N ALA A 212 -21.58 2.18 -1.50
CA ALA A 212 -22.09 1.28 -0.46
C ALA A 212 -22.05 1.94 0.92
N VAL A 213 -20.97 2.69 1.20
CA VAL A 213 -20.84 3.41 2.48
C VAL A 213 -21.85 4.57 2.57
N TRP A 214 -22.03 5.37 1.49
CA TRP A 214 -23.05 6.41 1.47
C TRP A 214 -24.48 5.85 1.61
N ASP A 215 -24.75 4.70 1.02
CA ASP A 215 -26.06 4.05 1.14
C ASP A 215 -26.29 3.61 2.61
N ALA A 216 -25.29 3.03 3.28
CA ALA A 216 -25.39 2.66 4.70
C ALA A 216 -25.54 3.88 5.63
N LEU A 217 -24.79 4.97 5.38
CA LEU A 217 -24.89 6.20 6.18
C LEU A 217 -26.26 6.92 6.04
N LYS A 218 -27.00 6.65 4.96
CA LYS A 218 -28.35 7.20 4.73
C LYS A 218 -29.46 6.35 5.33
N ASP A 219 -29.18 5.10 5.61
CA ASP A 219 -30.16 4.16 6.15
C ASP A 219 -30.28 4.35 7.67
N PRO A 220 -31.44 4.86 8.18
CA PRO A 220 -31.60 5.11 9.61
C PRO A 220 -31.65 3.83 10.47
N ASP A 221 -31.83 2.66 9.86
CA ASP A 221 -31.83 1.36 10.53
C ASP A 221 -30.42 0.76 10.66
N MET A 222 -29.42 1.36 9.98
CA MET A 222 -28.02 0.92 10.05
C MET A 222 -27.22 1.67 11.09
N TYR A 223 -26.44 0.94 11.88
CA TYR A 223 -25.45 1.47 12.81
C TYR A 223 -24.07 1.39 12.14
N VAL A 224 -23.49 2.54 11.77
CA VAL A 224 -22.29 2.59 10.93
C VAL A 224 -21.04 2.83 11.78
N VAL A 225 -20.11 1.88 11.71
CA VAL A 225 -18.83 1.91 12.42
C VAL A 225 -17.68 2.08 11.43
N PHE A 226 -16.81 3.07 11.66
CA PHE A 226 -15.57 3.23 10.91
C PHE A 226 -14.37 2.71 11.71
N GLN A 227 -13.44 2.06 11.01
CA GLN A 227 -12.19 1.54 11.60
C GLN A 227 -11.00 1.81 10.66
N PRO A 228 -10.24 2.92 10.85
CA PRO A 228 -9.07 3.24 10.04
C PRO A 228 -7.82 2.49 10.50
N ALA A 229 -6.98 2.12 9.52
CA ALA A 229 -5.65 1.53 9.76
C ALA A 229 -4.60 2.58 10.16
N PRO A 230 -3.51 2.17 10.85
CA PRO A 230 -2.47 3.09 11.32
C PRO A 230 -1.81 3.89 10.19
N ALA A 231 -1.58 3.29 9.02
CA ALA A 231 -0.96 3.97 7.89
C ALA A 231 -1.88 5.00 7.19
N VAL A 232 -3.18 5.04 7.47
CA VAL A 232 -4.10 6.05 6.92
C VAL A 232 -3.87 7.40 7.59
N ARG A 233 -3.74 7.44 8.91
CA ARG A 233 -3.61 8.68 9.71
C ARG A 233 -2.37 9.50 9.36
N ILE A 234 -1.30 8.85 8.88
CA ILE A 234 -0.04 9.50 8.50
C ILE A 234 0.02 9.91 7.03
N ALA A 235 -0.99 9.61 6.23
CA ALA A 235 -0.97 9.85 4.79
C ALA A 235 -2.18 10.64 4.29
N ILE A 236 -3.36 10.53 4.91
CA ILE A 236 -4.58 11.18 4.42
C ILE A 236 -4.46 12.70 4.34
N GLY A 237 -3.68 13.33 5.21
CA GLY A 237 -3.40 14.75 5.19
C GLY A 237 -2.82 15.24 3.86
N GLU A 238 -2.07 14.38 3.14
CA GLU A 238 -1.50 14.69 1.83
C GLU A 238 -2.58 15.05 0.79
N GLU A 239 -3.76 14.45 0.89
CA GLU A 239 -4.92 14.77 0.05
C GLU A 239 -5.51 16.18 0.33
N PHE A 240 -5.12 16.79 1.43
CA PHE A 240 -5.58 18.11 1.90
C PHE A 240 -4.45 19.11 2.06
N GLY A 241 -3.32 18.89 1.38
CA GLY A 241 -2.19 19.83 1.30
C GLY A 241 -1.17 19.74 2.42
N PHE A 242 -1.27 18.77 3.34
CA PHE A 242 -0.23 18.55 4.34
C PHE A 242 1.01 17.90 3.71
N PRO A 243 2.20 18.14 4.24
CA PRO A 243 3.43 17.48 3.79
C PRO A 243 3.32 15.94 3.90
N ILE A 244 4.04 15.23 3.02
CA ILE A 244 4.10 13.75 3.05
C ILE A 244 4.59 13.27 4.42
N GLY A 245 3.81 12.34 5.01
CA GLY A 245 4.13 11.78 6.32
C GLY A 245 3.76 12.69 7.50
N THR A 246 2.75 13.55 7.35
CA THR A 246 2.17 14.31 8.47
C THR A 246 1.06 13.50 9.14
N ALA A 247 1.23 13.22 10.43
CA ALA A 247 0.18 12.57 11.21
C ALA A 247 -1.00 13.52 11.46
N THR A 248 -2.21 13.07 11.15
CA THR A 248 -3.45 13.85 11.32
C THR A 248 -4.55 13.00 11.98
N THR A 249 -4.16 12.20 12.99
CA THR A 249 -5.00 11.19 13.65
C THR A 249 -6.32 11.77 14.17
N GLY A 250 -6.27 12.84 14.96
CA GLY A 250 -7.50 13.44 15.54
C GLY A 250 -8.42 14.06 14.49
N LYS A 251 -7.85 14.68 13.43
CA LYS A 251 -8.64 15.21 12.30
C LYS A 251 -9.31 14.11 11.49
N LEU A 252 -8.65 12.97 11.33
CA LEU A 252 -9.22 11.79 10.68
C LEU A 252 -10.45 11.29 11.43
N VAL A 253 -10.38 11.17 12.76
CA VAL A 253 -11.52 10.78 13.61
C VAL A 253 -12.66 11.78 13.48
N ALA A 254 -12.35 13.07 13.61
CA ALA A 254 -13.34 14.13 13.47
C ALA A 254 -14.03 14.11 12.09
N ALA A 255 -13.28 13.87 11.02
CA ALA A 255 -13.83 13.78 9.66
C ALA A 255 -14.83 12.63 9.51
N MET A 256 -14.50 11.43 10.02
CA MET A 256 -15.39 10.26 9.95
C MET A 256 -16.68 10.47 10.74
N ARG A 257 -16.63 11.11 11.92
CA ARG A 257 -17.83 11.49 12.66
C ARG A 257 -18.70 12.48 11.90
N ARG A 258 -18.10 13.46 11.22
CA ARG A 258 -18.84 14.43 10.39
C ARG A 258 -19.43 13.83 9.11
N LEU A 259 -18.88 12.70 8.65
CA LEU A 259 -19.50 11.91 7.57
C LEU A 259 -20.77 11.17 8.04
N GLY A 260 -20.97 11.03 9.35
CA GLY A 260 -22.14 10.38 9.95
C GLY A 260 -21.85 9.04 10.61
N ALA A 261 -20.60 8.73 10.95
CA ALA A 261 -20.27 7.52 11.72
C ALA A 261 -20.90 7.55 13.12
N ASP A 262 -21.56 6.46 13.50
CA ASP A 262 -22.06 6.26 14.89
C ASP A 262 -20.91 6.00 15.86
N LYS A 263 -19.89 5.26 15.38
CA LYS A 263 -18.65 4.98 16.12
C LYS A 263 -17.44 5.03 15.20
N VAL A 264 -16.32 5.46 15.78
CA VAL A 264 -15.00 5.42 15.13
C VAL A 264 -14.05 4.67 16.05
N PHE A 265 -13.79 3.40 15.71
CA PHE A 265 -12.84 2.55 16.42
C PHE A 265 -11.47 2.60 15.76
N ASP A 266 -10.43 2.11 16.43
CA ASP A 266 -9.07 2.05 15.90
C ASP A 266 -8.69 0.61 15.55
N VAL A 267 -8.30 0.33 14.29
CA VAL A 267 -7.78 -1.00 13.91
C VAL A 267 -6.51 -1.36 14.68
N ASP A 268 -5.85 -0.39 15.29
CA ASP A 268 -4.71 -0.64 16.17
C ASP A 268 -5.10 -1.50 17.40
N PHE A 269 -6.35 -1.42 17.88
CA PHE A 269 -6.86 -2.39 18.86
C PHE A 269 -6.86 -3.83 18.28
N GLY A 270 -7.31 -4.00 17.04
CA GLY A 270 -7.23 -5.28 16.35
C GLY A 270 -5.79 -5.76 16.12
N ALA A 271 -4.84 -4.83 15.97
CA ALA A 271 -3.42 -5.17 15.86
C ALA A 271 -2.83 -5.64 17.20
N ASP A 272 -3.18 -4.98 18.32
CA ASP A 272 -2.82 -5.47 19.66
C ASP A 272 -3.40 -6.86 19.92
N LEU A 273 -4.66 -7.09 19.53
CA LEU A 273 -5.32 -8.40 19.63
C LEU A 273 -4.60 -9.46 18.76
N THR A 274 -4.17 -9.09 17.56
CA THR A 274 -3.40 -9.98 16.68
C THR A 274 -2.09 -10.40 17.33
N ILE A 275 -1.36 -9.48 17.98
CA ILE A 275 -0.13 -9.84 18.69
C ILE A 275 -0.38 -10.83 19.84
N MET A 276 -1.50 -10.72 20.53
CA MET A 276 -1.84 -11.68 21.58
C MET A 276 -2.08 -13.09 21.00
N GLU A 277 -2.84 -13.20 19.92
CA GLU A 277 -3.15 -14.49 19.27
C GLU A 277 -1.92 -15.04 18.52
N GLU A 278 -1.31 -14.26 17.63
CA GLU A 278 -0.19 -14.68 16.78
C GLU A 278 1.09 -14.92 17.60
N GLY A 279 1.36 -14.09 18.62
CA GLY A 279 2.47 -14.29 19.54
C GLY A 279 2.32 -15.57 20.36
N THR A 280 1.11 -15.87 20.83
CA THR A 280 0.80 -17.13 21.54
C THR A 280 0.90 -18.33 20.60
N GLU A 281 0.43 -18.23 19.35
CA GLU A 281 0.58 -19.25 18.33
C GLU A 281 2.06 -19.54 18.06
N LEU A 282 2.91 -18.51 17.91
CA LEU A 282 4.35 -18.66 17.71
C LEU A 282 5.02 -19.40 18.89
N ILE A 283 4.72 -18.98 20.12
CA ILE A 283 5.26 -19.63 21.33
C ILE A 283 4.85 -21.09 21.38
N ASN A 284 3.60 -21.40 21.06
CA ASN A 284 3.10 -22.77 21.04
C ASN A 284 3.80 -23.62 19.95
N ARG A 285 4.01 -23.08 18.74
CA ARG A 285 4.72 -23.77 17.66
C ARG A 285 6.18 -24.06 18.05
N ILE A 286 6.87 -23.13 18.69
CA ILE A 286 8.25 -23.32 19.16
C ILE A 286 8.32 -24.37 20.27
N LYS A 287 7.45 -24.29 21.28
CA LYS A 287 7.50 -25.18 22.45
C LYS A 287 7.02 -26.60 22.16
N ASN A 288 6.04 -26.76 21.28
CA ASN A 288 5.36 -28.04 21.04
C ASN A 288 5.76 -28.71 19.71
N GLY A 289 6.80 -28.19 19.02
CA GLY A 289 7.30 -28.78 17.75
C GLY A 289 6.34 -28.58 16.58
N GLY A 290 5.66 -27.43 16.50
CA GLY A 290 4.79 -27.06 15.38
C GLY A 290 5.56 -26.68 14.12
N VAL A 291 4.82 -26.37 13.03
CA VAL A 291 5.42 -26.02 11.73
C VAL A 291 6.14 -24.67 11.82
N LEU A 292 7.42 -24.66 11.51
CA LEU A 292 8.28 -23.47 11.44
C LEU A 292 8.92 -23.38 10.04
N PRO A 293 9.29 -22.17 9.56
CA PRO A 293 9.01 -20.88 10.18
C PRO A 293 7.51 -20.60 10.23
N MET A 294 7.04 -19.89 11.27
CA MET A 294 5.73 -19.27 11.21
C MET A 294 5.82 -17.98 10.40
N ILE A 295 4.85 -17.73 9.52
CA ILE A 295 4.83 -16.56 8.64
C ILE A 295 3.57 -15.74 8.91
N THR A 296 3.70 -14.41 9.05
CA THR A 296 2.58 -13.52 9.32
C THR A 296 1.48 -13.59 8.25
N SER A 297 0.23 -13.39 8.62
CA SER A 297 -0.95 -13.50 7.75
C SER A 297 -1.72 -12.18 7.53
N CYS A 298 -1.31 -11.08 8.13
CA CYS A 298 -2.06 -9.81 8.12
C CYS A 298 -2.12 -9.11 6.75
N SER A 299 -1.27 -9.49 5.78
CA SER A 299 -1.19 -8.88 4.45
C SER A 299 -1.91 -9.72 3.39
N PRO A 300 -3.13 -9.33 2.94
CA PRO A 300 -3.91 -10.16 2.01
C PRO A 300 -3.30 -10.30 0.61
N GLY A 301 -2.46 -9.35 0.19
CA GLY A 301 -1.70 -9.49 -1.04
C GLY A 301 -0.62 -10.57 -0.94
N TRP A 302 0.02 -10.70 0.23
CA TRP A 302 0.95 -11.78 0.52
C TRP A 302 0.22 -13.14 0.60
N ILE A 303 -0.89 -13.20 1.29
CA ILE A 303 -1.71 -14.42 1.38
C ILE A 303 -2.11 -14.91 -0.02
N SER A 304 -2.63 -14.01 -0.87
CA SER A 304 -2.98 -14.34 -2.26
C SER A 304 -1.74 -14.80 -3.06
N TYR A 305 -0.58 -14.20 -2.84
CA TYR A 305 0.67 -14.63 -3.47
C TYR A 305 1.09 -16.03 -3.02
N CYS A 306 1.00 -16.32 -1.73
CA CYS A 306 1.28 -17.66 -1.17
C CYS A 306 0.33 -18.71 -1.75
N GLU A 307 -0.98 -18.45 -1.74
CA GLU A 307 -2.00 -19.36 -2.25
C GLU A 307 -1.83 -19.69 -3.75
N HIS A 308 -1.30 -18.75 -4.57
CA HIS A 308 -1.11 -18.96 -6.01
C HIS A 308 0.26 -19.52 -6.38
N PHE A 309 1.33 -19.09 -5.71
CA PHE A 309 2.71 -19.36 -6.16
C PHE A 309 3.50 -20.25 -5.20
N TYR A 310 3.09 -20.34 -3.93
CA TYR A 310 3.80 -21.09 -2.88
C TYR A 310 2.83 -21.82 -1.94
N PRO A 311 1.89 -22.62 -2.47
CA PRO A 311 0.87 -23.30 -1.65
C PRO A 311 1.47 -24.26 -0.62
N GLU A 312 2.69 -24.77 -0.84
CA GLU A 312 3.43 -25.60 0.11
C GLU A 312 3.75 -24.88 1.43
N PHE A 313 3.76 -23.53 1.44
CA PHE A 313 3.95 -22.74 2.65
C PHE A 313 2.63 -22.35 3.36
N ILE A 314 1.48 -22.79 2.88
CA ILE A 314 0.20 -22.57 3.59
C ILE A 314 0.24 -23.09 5.03
N PRO A 315 0.81 -24.27 5.36
CA PRO A 315 0.93 -24.73 6.74
C PRO A 315 1.82 -23.84 7.63
N ASN A 316 2.70 -23.05 7.02
CA ASN A 316 3.58 -22.11 7.71
C ASN A 316 2.89 -20.79 8.07
N LEU A 317 1.77 -20.45 7.41
CA LEU A 317 1.06 -19.22 7.69
C LEU A 317 0.50 -19.25 9.12
N SER A 318 0.50 -18.10 9.80
CA SER A 318 -0.30 -17.90 11.00
C SER A 318 -1.77 -18.10 10.64
N THR A 319 -2.52 -18.75 11.53
CA THR A 319 -3.96 -18.96 11.34
C THR A 319 -4.78 -17.73 11.70
N CYS A 320 -4.17 -16.71 12.27
CA CYS A 320 -4.80 -15.47 12.66
C CYS A 320 -5.42 -14.72 11.47
N LYS A 321 -6.64 -14.22 11.63
CA LYS A 321 -7.20 -13.20 10.73
C LYS A 321 -6.34 -11.94 10.81
N SER A 322 -6.44 -11.08 9.80
CA SER A 322 -5.77 -9.77 9.87
C SER A 322 -6.38 -8.87 10.97
N PRO A 323 -5.64 -7.88 11.51
CA PRO A 323 -6.18 -6.91 12.48
C PRO A 323 -7.52 -6.29 12.05
N ASN A 324 -7.66 -6.01 10.75
CA ASN A 324 -8.91 -5.50 10.17
C ASN A 324 -10.09 -6.44 10.38
N GLN A 325 -9.91 -7.75 10.13
CA GLN A 325 -10.96 -8.75 10.27
C GLN A 325 -11.20 -9.10 11.75
N MET A 326 -10.15 -9.16 12.56
CA MET A 326 -10.30 -9.35 14.01
C MET A 326 -11.11 -8.23 14.64
N GLN A 327 -10.81 -6.96 14.31
CA GLN A 327 -11.55 -5.80 14.76
C GLN A 327 -13.03 -5.88 14.35
N GLY A 328 -13.29 -6.21 13.07
CA GLY A 328 -14.64 -6.38 12.55
C GLY A 328 -15.41 -7.51 13.27
N ALA A 329 -14.77 -8.67 13.47
CA ALA A 329 -15.36 -9.81 14.18
C ALA A 329 -15.75 -9.44 15.62
N ILE A 330 -14.88 -8.74 16.35
CA ILE A 330 -15.17 -8.28 17.72
C ILE A 330 -16.25 -7.20 17.73
N THR A 331 -16.28 -6.31 16.73
CA THR A 331 -17.35 -5.32 16.58
C THR A 331 -18.70 -5.99 16.35
N LYS A 332 -18.77 -6.98 15.46
CA LYS A 332 -20.00 -7.73 15.14
C LYS A 332 -20.45 -8.69 16.25
N THR A 333 -19.57 -9.08 17.16
CA THR A 333 -19.88 -10.02 18.25
C THR A 333 -19.90 -9.31 19.60
N TYR A 334 -18.77 -9.10 20.23
CA TYR A 334 -18.66 -8.53 21.59
C TYR A 334 -19.34 -7.15 21.72
N PHE A 335 -19.05 -6.23 20.78
CA PHE A 335 -19.64 -4.89 20.86
C PHE A 335 -21.16 -4.94 20.64
N CYS A 336 -21.64 -5.73 19.67
CA CYS A 336 -23.07 -5.90 19.43
C CYS A 336 -23.78 -6.52 20.64
N GLU A 337 -23.23 -7.60 21.22
CA GLU A 337 -23.77 -8.26 22.41
C GLU A 337 -23.86 -7.28 23.59
N LYS A 338 -22.77 -6.55 23.86
CA LYS A 338 -22.69 -5.62 24.99
C LYS A 338 -23.64 -4.42 24.87
N ASN A 339 -24.00 -4.02 23.64
CA ASN A 339 -24.87 -2.87 23.38
C ASN A 339 -26.29 -3.27 22.93
N GLY A 340 -26.62 -4.55 22.89
CA GLY A 340 -27.94 -5.04 22.45
C GLY A 340 -28.24 -4.72 20.98
N LEU A 341 -27.21 -4.69 20.12
CA LEU A 341 -27.32 -4.42 18.68
C LEU A 341 -27.43 -5.73 17.89
N ASP A 342 -28.21 -5.70 16.82
CA ASP A 342 -28.24 -6.77 15.84
C ASP A 342 -27.03 -6.67 14.91
N PRO A 343 -26.12 -7.67 14.86
CA PRO A 343 -24.94 -7.64 13.98
C PRO A 343 -25.27 -7.48 12.49
N HIS A 344 -26.47 -7.87 12.05
CA HIS A 344 -26.93 -7.65 10.67
C HIS A 344 -27.24 -6.18 10.37
N LYS A 345 -27.48 -5.37 11.41
CA LYS A 345 -27.75 -3.93 11.31
C LYS A 345 -26.54 -3.06 11.65
N VAL A 346 -25.41 -3.64 12.00
CA VAL A 346 -24.14 -2.93 12.18
C VAL A 346 -23.34 -3.01 10.90
N PHE A 347 -23.01 -1.88 10.28
CA PHE A 347 -22.25 -1.79 9.04
C PHE A 347 -20.82 -1.34 9.33
N VAL A 348 -19.86 -2.26 9.21
CA VAL A 348 -18.44 -1.99 9.50
C VAL A 348 -17.72 -1.53 8.24
N VAL A 349 -17.21 -0.30 8.29
CA VAL A 349 -16.42 0.33 7.22
C VAL A 349 -14.96 0.36 7.62
N SER A 350 -14.13 -0.45 6.99
CA SER A 350 -12.69 -0.33 7.16
C SER A 350 -12.11 0.75 6.24
N VAL A 351 -11.18 1.56 6.76
CA VAL A 351 -10.42 2.53 5.98
C VAL A 351 -8.96 2.09 5.92
N MET A 352 -8.51 1.67 4.74
CA MET A 352 -7.24 0.97 4.59
C MET A 352 -6.34 1.62 3.54
N PRO A 353 -5.01 1.62 3.72
CA PRO A 353 -4.06 2.05 2.69
C PRO A 353 -3.96 1.05 1.53
N CYS A 354 -4.81 0.03 1.50
CA CYS A 354 -4.62 -1.22 0.76
C CYS A 354 -5.83 -1.53 -0.11
N THR A 355 -5.62 -1.89 -1.37
CA THR A 355 -6.69 -2.36 -2.27
C THR A 355 -6.97 -3.86 -2.10
N ALA A 356 -5.97 -4.66 -1.68
CA ALA A 356 -6.16 -6.09 -1.45
C ALA A 356 -7.12 -6.37 -0.26
N LYS A 357 -7.35 -5.41 0.62
CA LYS A 357 -8.38 -5.50 1.68
C LYS A 357 -9.80 -5.60 1.11
N LYS A 358 -10.06 -5.03 -0.09
CA LYS A 358 -11.35 -5.23 -0.79
C LYS A 358 -11.55 -6.70 -1.20
N TYR A 359 -10.47 -7.37 -1.61
CA TYR A 359 -10.49 -8.80 -1.87
C TYR A 359 -10.63 -9.60 -0.57
N GLU A 360 -9.91 -9.24 0.49
CA GLU A 360 -9.97 -9.93 1.79
C GLU A 360 -11.40 -9.96 2.34
N ILE A 361 -12.11 -8.83 2.37
CA ILE A 361 -13.49 -8.77 2.87
C ILE A 361 -14.48 -9.55 2.00
N SER A 362 -14.12 -9.89 0.76
CA SER A 362 -14.97 -10.67 -0.15
C SER A 362 -14.82 -12.19 0.02
N ARG A 363 -13.82 -12.65 0.79
CA ARG A 363 -13.58 -14.09 1.04
C ARG A 363 -14.71 -14.67 1.89
N SER A 364 -15.11 -15.89 1.59
CA SER A 364 -16.25 -16.56 2.23
C SER A 364 -16.05 -16.80 3.73
N GLU A 365 -14.79 -17.03 4.14
CA GLU A 365 -14.40 -17.31 5.51
C GLU A 365 -14.29 -16.03 6.41
N MET A 366 -14.49 -14.83 5.84
CA MET A 366 -14.46 -13.55 6.58
C MET A 366 -15.87 -13.10 6.96
N GLY A 367 -16.52 -13.90 7.76
CA GLY A 367 -17.88 -13.68 8.26
C GLY A 367 -18.47 -14.94 8.88
N ARG A 368 -19.68 -14.83 9.40
CA ARG A 368 -20.43 -15.92 10.04
C ARG A 368 -21.93 -15.62 10.02
N ASP A 369 -22.78 -16.59 10.25
CA ASP A 369 -24.21 -16.43 10.49
C ASP A 369 -24.94 -15.49 9.49
N GLY A 370 -24.45 -15.44 8.23
CA GLY A 370 -25.02 -14.61 7.18
C GLY A 370 -24.55 -13.15 7.15
N TYR A 371 -23.67 -12.70 8.07
CA TYR A 371 -23.04 -11.39 8.02
C TYR A 371 -21.52 -11.48 7.84
N ARG A 372 -20.91 -10.40 7.33
CA ARG A 372 -19.46 -10.27 7.19
C ARG A 372 -18.85 -9.62 8.42
N ASP A 373 -17.58 -9.93 8.71
CA ASP A 373 -16.83 -9.24 9.77
C ASP A 373 -16.64 -7.75 9.42
N VAL A 374 -16.39 -7.46 8.13
CA VAL A 374 -16.28 -6.10 7.58
C VAL A 374 -17.11 -5.99 6.30
N ASP A 375 -18.00 -5.01 6.22
CA ASP A 375 -18.98 -4.87 5.15
C ASP A 375 -18.45 -4.09 3.94
N ALA A 376 -17.61 -3.06 4.19
CA ALA A 376 -17.00 -2.25 3.13
C ALA A 376 -15.55 -1.88 3.46
N ASN A 377 -14.73 -1.75 2.41
CA ASN A 377 -13.37 -1.23 2.54
C ASN A 377 -13.20 0.02 1.68
N LEU A 378 -12.90 1.14 2.30
CA LEU A 378 -12.46 2.38 1.66
C LEU A 378 -10.93 2.44 1.64
N THR A 379 -10.36 2.86 0.52
CA THR A 379 -8.96 3.28 0.49
C THR A 379 -8.81 4.67 1.11
N THR A 380 -7.58 5.09 1.45
CA THR A 380 -7.28 6.45 1.92
C THR A 380 -7.81 7.50 0.93
N ARG A 381 -7.65 7.26 -0.38
CA ARG A 381 -8.15 8.14 -1.46
C ARG A 381 -9.67 8.20 -1.52
N GLU A 382 -10.35 7.07 -1.33
CA GLU A 382 -11.82 7.02 -1.33
C GLU A 382 -12.38 7.80 -0.14
N LEU A 383 -11.83 7.64 1.06
CA LEU A 383 -12.22 8.43 2.21
C LEU A 383 -12.00 9.92 1.98
N ALA A 384 -10.82 10.32 1.46
CA ALA A 384 -10.55 11.72 1.13
C ALA A 384 -11.55 12.28 0.12
N ARG A 385 -11.97 11.48 -0.86
CA ARG A 385 -13.02 11.86 -1.82
C ARG A 385 -14.39 12.06 -1.13
N MET A 386 -14.78 11.19 -0.21
CA MET A 386 -16.01 11.35 0.58
C MET A 386 -15.98 12.62 1.44
N ILE A 387 -14.84 12.91 2.08
CA ILE A 387 -14.65 14.12 2.87
C ILE A 387 -14.84 15.38 2.01
N ARG A 388 -14.27 15.40 0.78
CA ARG A 388 -14.48 16.51 -0.18
C ARG A 388 -15.93 16.60 -0.65
N GLN A 389 -16.60 15.48 -0.94
CA GLN A 389 -18.01 15.44 -1.33
C GLN A 389 -18.92 16.01 -0.25
N ALA A 390 -18.61 15.79 1.01
CA ALA A 390 -19.31 16.33 2.16
C ALA A 390 -18.94 17.81 2.46
N SER A 391 -18.05 18.43 1.68
CA SER A 391 -17.54 19.78 1.90
C SER A 391 -16.92 20.00 3.29
N ILE A 392 -16.30 18.96 3.85
CA ILE A 392 -15.65 19.04 5.16
C ILE A 392 -14.27 19.69 4.99
N ASP A 393 -14.04 20.81 5.68
CA ASP A 393 -12.73 21.48 5.74
C ASP A 393 -11.78 20.71 6.66
N TYR A 394 -11.14 19.69 6.09
CA TYR A 394 -10.28 18.76 6.81
C TYR A 394 -9.11 19.44 7.56
N ALA A 395 -8.52 20.45 6.95
CA ALA A 395 -7.35 21.14 7.50
C ALA A 395 -7.68 21.86 8.83
N ASN A 396 -8.89 22.37 8.95
CA ASN A 396 -9.34 23.13 10.10
C ASN A 396 -10.20 22.33 11.10
N LEU A 397 -10.32 21.00 10.92
CA LEU A 397 -11.00 20.15 11.90
C LEU A 397 -10.28 20.16 13.26
N PRO A 398 -11.03 20.12 14.38
CA PRO A 398 -10.43 19.84 15.67
C PRO A 398 -9.92 18.41 15.75
N ASP A 399 -8.97 18.16 16.65
CA ASP A 399 -8.53 16.80 16.94
C ASP A 399 -9.52 16.12 17.90
N GLU A 400 -10.01 14.94 17.51
CA GLU A 400 -10.92 14.12 18.30
C GLU A 400 -10.29 12.75 18.59
N GLN A 401 -10.78 12.05 19.64
CA GLN A 401 -10.27 10.74 20.05
C GLN A 401 -11.17 9.63 19.50
N PHE A 402 -10.60 8.44 19.32
CA PHE A 402 -11.36 7.23 19.00
C PHE A 402 -12.35 6.87 20.12
N ASP A 403 -13.37 6.10 19.80
CA ASP A 403 -14.36 5.63 20.76
C ASP A 403 -13.82 4.40 21.53
N SER A 404 -13.77 4.49 22.88
CA SER A 404 -13.41 3.37 23.75
C SER A 404 -14.52 2.29 23.74
N ILE A 405 -14.24 1.01 24.00
CA ILE A 405 -12.94 0.41 24.29
C ILE A 405 -12.22 -0.07 23.01
N LEU A 406 -12.93 -0.31 21.93
CA LEU A 406 -12.36 -0.82 20.66
C LEU A 406 -11.54 0.23 19.89
N GLY A 407 -11.40 1.43 20.43
CA GLY A 407 -10.52 2.48 19.92
C GLY A 407 -9.26 2.68 20.75
N ASP A 408 -9.08 1.92 21.85
CA ASP A 408 -7.91 2.03 22.72
C ASP A 408 -6.78 1.16 22.16
N SER A 409 -5.60 1.72 21.97
CA SER A 409 -4.48 1.05 21.31
C SER A 409 -3.12 1.37 21.91
N THR A 410 -2.08 0.70 21.46
CA THR A 410 -0.69 0.90 21.91
C THR A 410 0.24 1.31 20.77
N GLY A 411 1.43 1.81 21.12
CA GLY A 411 2.46 2.12 20.14
C GLY A 411 2.93 0.89 19.35
N ALA A 412 2.85 -0.30 19.94
CA ALA A 412 3.14 -1.55 19.20
C ALA A 412 2.19 -1.77 18.03
N ALA A 413 0.91 -1.42 18.18
CA ALA A 413 -0.08 -1.52 17.11
C ALA A 413 0.14 -0.47 16.01
N VAL A 414 0.50 0.76 16.37
CA VAL A 414 0.76 1.85 15.42
C VAL A 414 1.82 1.46 14.40
N ILE A 415 2.91 0.79 14.82
CA ILE A 415 4.01 0.43 13.92
C ILE A 415 3.69 -0.69 12.92
N PHE A 416 2.54 -1.37 13.02
CA PHE A 416 2.08 -2.34 12.01
C PHE A 416 2.03 -1.78 10.59
N GLY A 417 1.91 -0.47 10.46
CA GLY A 417 1.91 0.20 9.15
C GLY A 417 3.24 0.14 8.40
N VAL A 418 4.35 -0.18 9.07
CA VAL A 418 5.71 -0.17 8.50
C VAL A 418 6.30 -1.58 8.50
N THR A 419 7.13 -1.88 7.48
CA THR A 419 7.87 -3.15 7.44
C THR A 419 8.80 -3.29 8.64
N GLY A 420 8.75 -4.42 9.30
CA GLY A 420 9.43 -4.71 10.57
C GLY A 420 8.59 -4.36 11.80
N GLY A 421 7.47 -3.66 11.63
CA GLY A 421 6.64 -3.22 12.74
C GLY A 421 5.85 -4.34 13.40
N VAL A 422 5.33 -5.29 12.64
CA VAL A 422 4.67 -6.50 13.20
C VAL A 422 5.68 -7.34 13.97
N MET A 423 6.85 -7.56 13.37
CA MET A 423 7.96 -8.28 14.02
C MET A 423 8.36 -7.61 15.34
N GLU A 424 8.55 -6.29 15.32
CA GLU A 424 8.94 -5.55 16.52
C GLU A 424 7.85 -5.61 17.59
N ALA A 425 6.57 -5.46 17.22
CA ALA A 425 5.44 -5.58 18.14
C ALA A 425 5.35 -6.98 18.77
N ALA A 426 5.55 -8.03 17.96
CA ALA A 426 5.59 -9.41 18.44
C ALA A 426 6.76 -9.63 19.42
N LEU A 427 7.96 -9.18 19.08
CA LEU A 427 9.14 -9.31 19.94
C LEU A 427 8.96 -8.59 21.29
N ARG A 428 8.36 -7.39 21.30
CA ARG A 428 8.06 -6.65 22.53
C ARG A 428 7.16 -7.46 23.49
N THR A 429 6.20 -8.21 22.97
CA THR A 429 5.27 -9.02 23.78
C THR A 429 5.84 -10.40 24.11
N VAL A 430 6.37 -11.12 23.12
CA VAL A 430 6.90 -12.47 23.27
C VAL A 430 8.07 -12.49 24.26
N ALA A 431 8.94 -11.48 24.24
CA ALA A 431 10.04 -11.36 25.18
C ALA A 431 9.57 -11.26 26.64
N ASP A 432 8.57 -10.41 26.90
CA ASP A 432 8.00 -10.29 28.26
C ASP A 432 7.29 -11.58 28.72
N VAL A 433 6.51 -12.21 27.83
CA VAL A 433 5.75 -13.44 28.15
C VAL A 433 6.69 -14.61 28.41
N LEU A 434 7.76 -14.77 27.62
CA LEU A 434 8.72 -15.89 27.80
C LEU A 434 9.58 -15.72 29.05
N THR A 435 10.03 -14.49 29.33
CA THR A 435 10.92 -14.20 30.46
C THR A 435 10.16 -14.02 31.79
N GLY A 436 8.86 -13.73 31.73
CA GLY A 436 8.07 -13.32 32.90
C GLY A 436 8.49 -11.96 33.48
N LYS A 437 9.28 -11.18 32.72
CA LYS A 437 9.82 -9.86 33.14
C LYS A 437 9.35 -8.77 32.20
N ASP A 438 9.15 -7.58 32.73
CA ASP A 438 8.91 -6.37 31.93
C ASP A 438 10.26 -5.84 31.40
N ILE A 439 10.57 -6.13 30.12
CA ILE A 439 11.82 -5.73 29.49
C ILE A 439 11.70 -4.25 29.08
N GLU A 440 12.55 -3.40 29.68
CA GLU A 440 12.54 -1.95 29.41
C GLU A 440 12.98 -1.60 27.98
N SER A 441 13.95 -2.35 27.41
CA SER A 441 14.43 -2.12 26.05
C SER A 441 13.45 -2.70 25.04
N ILE A 442 12.63 -1.84 24.43
CA ILE A 442 11.56 -2.21 23.50
C ILE A 442 11.86 -1.84 22.04
N GLU A 443 13.02 -1.28 21.75
CA GLU A 443 13.40 -0.86 20.39
C GLU A 443 14.34 -1.89 19.75
N TYR A 444 13.80 -2.68 18.85
CA TYR A 444 14.56 -3.70 18.12
C TYR A 444 15.07 -3.15 16.79
N ASN A 445 16.12 -2.32 16.84
CA ASN A 445 16.67 -1.65 15.66
C ASN A 445 17.10 -2.61 14.54
N ALA A 446 17.48 -3.84 14.87
CA ALA A 446 17.87 -4.86 13.89
C ALA A 446 16.73 -5.25 12.93
N VAL A 447 15.47 -5.10 13.33
CA VAL A 447 14.31 -5.41 12.49
C VAL A 447 13.74 -4.18 11.78
N ARG A 448 14.20 -2.97 12.10
CA ARG A 448 13.81 -1.70 11.46
C ARG A 448 14.56 -1.48 10.14
N GLY A 449 14.08 -0.58 9.30
CA GLY A 449 14.70 -0.17 8.03
C GLY A 449 13.87 -0.52 6.81
N LEU A 450 14.32 -0.09 5.64
CA LEU A 450 13.57 -0.18 4.38
C LEU A 450 14.24 -1.13 3.35
N ASP A 451 15.19 -1.94 3.75
CA ASP A 451 15.78 -2.96 2.90
C ASP A 451 14.75 -4.05 2.59
N GLY A 452 14.74 -4.54 1.36
CA GLY A 452 13.71 -5.47 0.86
C GLY A 452 13.63 -6.79 1.60
N ILE A 453 14.78 -7.30 2.11
CA ILE A 453 14.91 -8.45 2.99
C ILE A 453 15.88 -8.07 4.10
N LYS A 454 15.48 -8.28 5.35
CA LYS A 454 16.30 -8.11 6.54
C LYS A 454 16.26 -9.38 7.36
N GLU A 455 17.37 -9.72 7.97
CA GLU A 455 17.51 -10.90 8.80
C GLU A 455 18.10 -10.48 10.15
N ALA A 456 17.61 -11.05 11.22
CA ALA A 456 18.13 -10.80 12.56
C ALA A 456 18.04 -12.06 13.42
N THR A 457 18.96 -12.19 14.37
CA THR A 457 18.85 -13.13 15.49
C THR A 457 18.60 -12.31 16.75
N VAL A 458 17.52 -12.62 17.44
CA VAL A 458 17.12 -11.94 18.68
C VAL A 458 17.22 -12.95 19.81
N ASN A 459 18.06 -12.67 20.81
CA ASN A 459 18.14 -13.51 21.99
C ASN A 459 17.01 -13.18 22.97
N VAL A 460 16.19 -14.17 23.28
CA VAL A 460 15.09 -14.07 24.26
C VAL A 460 15.31 -15.14 25.31
N ASP A 461 15.68 -14.74 26.51
CA ASP A 461 15.93 -15.61 27.68
C ASP A 461 16.90 -16.79 27.38
N GLY A 462 17.97 -16.49 26.64
CA GLY A 462 18.97 -17.50 26.27
C GLY A 462 18.65 -18.34 25.03
N MET A 463 17.47 -18.14 24.43
CA MET A 463 17.07 -18.75 23.16
C MET A 463 17.30 -17.79 22.01
N ASP A 464 18.04 -18.19 21.00
CA ASP A 464 18.25 -17.43 19.78
C ASP A 464 17.09 -17.63 18.80
N ILE A 465 16.29 -16.58 18.60
CA ILE A 465 15.16 -16.54 17.67
C ILE A 465 15.63 -15.92 16.36
N ASN A 466 15.76 -16.75 15.32
CA ASN A 466 16.08 -16.29 13.98
C ASN A 466 14.82 -15.77 13.30
N VAL A 467 14.85 -14.52 12.81
CA VAL A 467 13.71 -13.85 12.17
C VAL A 467 14.11 -13.26 10.83
N ALA A 468 13.12 -13.15 9.93
CA ALA A 468 13.26 -12.42 8.68
C ALA A 468 12.10 -11.43 8.49
N ILE A 469 12.41 -10.28 7.91
CA ILE A 469 11.45 -9.23 7.57
C ILE A 469 11.55 -8.96 6.09
N VAL A 470 10.43 -9.08 5.38
CA VAL A 470 10.38 -8.98 3.93
C VAL A 470 9.26 -8.06 3.48
N HIS A 471 9.53 -7.22 2.49
CA HIS A 471 8.50 -6.44 1.85
C HIS A 471 8.58 -6.49 0.32
N GLY A 472 7.40 -6.48 -0.33
CA GLY A 472 7.25 -6.75 -1.76
C GLY A 472 7.30 -8.25 -2.05
N THR A 473 6.30 -8.76 -2.74
CA THR A 473 6.15 -10.22 -2.93
C THR A 473 7.24 -10.84 -3.82
N ALA A 474 7.90 -10.06 -4.70
CA ALA A 474 9.09 -10.53 -5.41
C ALA A 474 10.26 -10.89 -4.46
N ASN A 475 10.43 -10.12 -3.39
CA ASN A 475 11.44 -10.43 -2.37
C ASN A 475 10.99 -11.62 -1.49
N ALA A 476 9.68 -11.71 -1.20
CA ALA A 476 9.14 -12.88 -0.51
C ALA A 476 9.44 -14.17 -1.29
N GLY A 477 9.21 -14.19 -2.60
CA GLY A 477 9.56 -15.34 -3.44
C GLY A 477 11.04 -15.72 -3.36
N LYS A 478 11.95 -14.72 -3.39
CA LYS A 478 13.40 -14.99 -3.23
C LYS A 478 13.75 -15.66 -1.91
N LEU A 479 13.14 -15.19 -0.80
CA LEU A 479 13.36 -15.76 0.52
C LEU A 479 12.81 -17.18 0.61
N LEU A 480 11.59 -17.43 0.13
CA LEU A 480 10.95 -18.73 0.15
C LEU A 480 11.74 -19.76 -0.67
N GLU A 481 12.26 -19.36 -1.83
CA GLU A 481 13.13 -20.24 -2.63
C GLU A 481 14.44 -20.59 -1.89
N ALA A 482 15.03 -19.66 -1.13
CA ALA A 482 16.21 -19.95 -0.32
C ALA A 482 15.88 -20.92 0.83
N ILE A 483 14.70 -20.79 1.45
CA ILE A 483 14.22 -21.74 2.48
C ILE A 483 14.00 -23.13 1.86
N LYS A 484 13.36 -23.23 0.68
CA LYS A 484 13.15 -24.51 -0.02
C LYS A 484 14.45 -25.23 -0.34
N ARG A 485 15.52 -24.48 -0.68
CA ARG A 485 16.85 -25.07 -0.91
C ARG A 485 17.61 -25.43 0.37
N GLY A 486 17.04 -25.15 1.55
CA GLY A 486 17.68 -25.40 2.85
C GLY A 486 18.83 -24.44 3.18
N GLU A 487 18.95 -23.31 2.45
CA GLU A 487 20.00 -22.30 2.65
C GLU A 487 19.70 -21.41 3.87
N LYS A 488 18.45 -21.31 4.26
CA LYS A 488 17.94 -20.41 5.31
C LYS A 488 16.97 -21.13 6.22
N ASN A 489 17.02 -20.80 7.52
CA ASN A 489 16.11 -21.34 8.53
C ASN A 489 15.73 -20.25 9.55
N TYR A 490 14.42 -20.07 9.78
CA TYR A 490 13.88 -19.06 10.67
C TYR A 490 12.81 -19.66 11.59
N HIS A 491 12.55 -18.98 12.69
CA HIS A 491 11.44 -19.25 13.58
C HIS A 491 10.20 -18.43 13.17
N PHE A 492 10.40 -17.15 12.83
CA PHE A 492 9.32 -16.25 12.50
C PHE A 492 9.69 -15.33 11.32
N ILE A 493 8.75 -15.13 10.40
CA ILE A 493 8.94 -14.29 9.21
C ILE A 493 7.78 -13.29 9.09
N GLU A 494 8.10 -12.01 9.03
CA GLU A 494 7.15 -10.97 8.63
C GLU A 494 7.19 -10.79 7.10
N ILE A 495 6.05 -10.87 6.42
CA ILE A 495 5.93 -10.55 5.00
C ILE A 495 4.88 -9.47 4.76
N MET A 496 5.33 -8.32 4.28
CA MET A 496 4.49 -7.22 3.80
C MET A 496 4.39 -7.23 2.28
N GLY A 497 3.19 -7.31 1.72
CA GLY A 497 2.99 -7.34 0.26
C GLY A 497 3.42 -6.06 -0.48
N CYS A 498 3.43 -4.91 0.20
CA CYS A 498 3.81 -3.62 -0.39
C CYS A 498 5.23 -3.21 -0.01
N PRO A 499 5.98 -2.50 -0.90
CA PRO A 499 7.32 -2.00 -0.60
C PRO A 499 7.34 -1.04 0.58
N GLY A 500 8.05 -1.38 1.66
CA GLY A 500 8.10 -0.58 2.90
C GLY A 500 6.92 -0.78 3.86
N GLY A 501 5.96 -1.64 3.52
CA GLY A 501 4.77 -1.92 4.31
C GLY A 501 3.52 -1.18 3.85
N CYS A 502 2.52 -1.07 4.73
CA CYS A 502 1.23 -0.44 4.45
C CYS A 502 1.34 1.07 4.17
N VAL A 503 2.41 1.72 4.61
CA VAL A 503 2.71 3.15 4.32
C VAL A 503 2.77 3.49 2.83
N THR A 504 3.00 2.50 1.96
CA THR A 504 2.96 2.63 0.50
C THR A 504 1.94 1.69 -0.14
N GLY A 505 0.91 1.33 0.58
CA GLY A 505 -0.17 0.51 0.07
C GLY A 505 -0.82 1.09 -1.19
N GLY A 506 -1.39 0.21 -2.03
CA GLY A 506 -2.00 0.60 -3.31
C GLY A 506 -3.19 1.57 -3.21
N GLY A 507 -3.72 1.78 -1.98
CA GLY A 507 -4.80 2.73 -1.67
C GLY A 507 -4.35 4.07 -1.08
N GLN A 508 -3.05 4.29 -0.87
CA GLN A 508 -2.50 5.54 -0.34
C GLN A 508 -2.55 6.70 -1.35
N PRO A 509 -2.45 7.95 -0.90
CA PRO A 509 -2.39 9.11 -1.78
C PRO A 509 -1.36 8.96 -2.89
N TYR A 510 -1.69 9.51 -4.06
CA TYR A 510 -0.79 9.47 -5.20
C TYR A 510 0.42 10.38 -4.96
N VAL A 511 1.60 9.85 -5.22
CA VAL A 511 2.84 10.63 -5.26
C VAL A 511 3.39 10.54 -6.67
N ASP A 512 3.45 11.66 -7.37
CA ASP A 512 3.93 11.72 -8.75
C ASP A 512 5.41 11.34 -8.86
N ALA A 513 5.83 10.95 -10.07
CA ALA A 513 7.19 10.49 -10.31
C ALA A 513 8.26 11.56 -10.01
N ARG A 514 7.95 12.84 -10.21
CA ARG A 514 8.85 13.96 -9.96
C ARG A 514 9.09 14.14 -8.46
N THR A 515 8.01 14.13 -7.67
CA THR A 515 8.08 14.24 -6.19
C THR A 515 8.89 13.09 -5.59
N ARG A 516 8.75 11.86 -6.11
CA ARG A 516 9.50 10.68 -5.63
C ARG A 516 11.02 10.76 -5.81
N TYR A 517 11.52 11.64 -6.64
CA TYR A 517 12.98 11.89 -6.72
C TYR A 517 13.53 12.65 -5.53
N PHE A 518 12.73 13.58 -4.98
CA PHE A 518 13.18 14.48 -3.91
C PHE A 518 12.73 14.03 -2.53
N VAL A 519 11.61 13.32 -2.44
CA VAL A 519 11.04 12.81 -1.19
C VAL A 519 10.78 11.32 -1.34
N ASP A 520 11.37 10.51 -0.49
CA ASP A 520 10.98 9.11 -0.35
C ASP A 520 9.74 9.01 0.54
N PRO A 521 8.54 8.74 -0.02
CA PRO A 521 7.32 8.66 0.76
C PRO A 521 7.35 7.49 1.75
N LYS A 522 8.12 6.42 1.49
CA LYS A 522 8.28 5.30 2.42
C LYS A 522 8.95 5.79 3.69
N ALA A 523 10.11 6.45 3.55
CA ALA A 523 10.90 6.94 4.66
C ALA A 523 10.15 8.01 5.46
N ALA A 524 9.50 8.97 4.79
CA ALA A 524 8.76 10.05 5.44
C ALA A 524 7.59 9.51 6.27
N ARG A 525 6.76 8.63 5.70
CA ARG A 525 5.61 8.03 6.39
C ARG A 525 6.05 7.05 7.49
N ALA A 526 7.11 6.26 7.28
CA ALA A 526 7.67 5.39 8.31
C ALA A 526 8.17 6.19 9.52
N LYS A 527 8.89 7.31 9.28
CA LYS A 527 9.33 8.21 10.34
C LYS A 527 8.15 8.74 11.17
N ALA A 528 7.07 9.14 10.54
CA ALA A 528 5.85 9.60 11.22
C ALA A 528 5.25 8.47 12.08
N THR A 529 5.12 7.26 11.54
CA THR A 529 4.61 6.10 12.27
C THR A 529 5.40 5.80 13.54
N TYR A 530 6.74 5.77 13.45
CA TYR A 530 7.59 5.58 14.65
C TYR A 530 7.55 6.77 15.61
N SER A 531 7.21 7.96 15.14
CA SER A 531 7.01 9.11 16.02
C SER A 531 5.72 9.01 16.82
N GLU A 532 4.64 8.53 16.20
CA GLU A 532 3.37 8.21 16.88
C GLU A 532 3.59 7.13 17.96
N ASP A 533 4.27 6.00 17.63
CA ASP A 533 4.61 4.95 18.61
C ASP A 533 5.33 5.53 19.85
N ARG A 534 6.35 6.39 19.62
CA ARG A 534 7.11 6.99 20.72
C ARG A 534 6.27 7.92 21.61
N ALA A 535 5.23 8.52 21.04
CA ALA A 535 4.32 9.41 21.78
C ALA A 535 3.27 8.65 22.60
N MET A 536 3.05 7.35 22.33
CA MET A 536 2.05 6.56 23.02
C MET A 536 2.51 6.20 24.44
N PRO A 537 1.62 6.33 25.45
CA PRO A 537 1.93 6.00 26.84
C PRO A 537 2.16 4.50 27.07
N ILE A 538 1.49 3.66 26.28
CA ILE A 538 1.63 2.20 26.30
C ILE A 538 2.20 1.77 24.95
N ARG A 539 3.28 1.00 24.96
CA ARG A 539 4.00 0.60 23.75
C ARG A 539 4.14 -0.92 23.58
N LYS A 540 3.38 -1.70 24.34
CA LYS A 540 3.35 -3.18 24.32
C LYS A 540 1.89 -3.65 24.26
N SER A 541 1.56 -4.52 23.31
CA SER A 541 0.20 -4.96 23.05
C SER A 541 -0.45 -5.67 24.24
N HIS A 542 0.28 -6.55 24.94
CA HIS A 542 -0.23 -7.26 26.13
C HIS A 542 -0.52 -6.36 27.33
N LYS A 543 -0.04 -5.12 27.32
CA LYS A 543 -0.33 -4.10 28.36
C LYS A 543 -1.53 -3.23 28.04
N ASN A 544 -2.19 -3.41 26.89
CA ASN A 544 -3.43 -2.71 26.57
C ASN A 544 -4.55 -3.16 27.53
N PRO A 545 -5.07 -2.28 28.42
CA PRO A 545 -6.09 -2.67 29.40
C PRO A 545 -7.40 -3.11 28.74
N SER A 546 -7.74 -2.53 27.60
CA SER A 546 -8.96 -2.87 26.85
C SER A 546 -8.88 -4.27 26.22
N ILE A 547 -7.70 -4.71 25.79
CA ILE A 547 -7.45 -6.09 25.35
C ILE A 547 -7.61 -7.06 26.53
N GLN A 548 -7.08 -6.71 27.72
CA GLN A 548 -7.23 -7.53 28.92
C GLN A 548 -8.71 -7.67 29.34
N ILE A 549 -9.48 -6.58 29.21
CA ILE A 549 -10.93 -6.61 29.46
C ILE A 549 -11.63 -7.55 28.47
N LEU A 550 -11.31 -7.46 27.19
CA LEU A 550 -11.90 -8.31 26.14
C LEU A 550 -11.67 -9.81 26.41
N TYR A 551 -10.44 -10.19 26.78
CA TYR A 551 -10.16 -11.59 27.15
C TYR A 551 -10.93 -12.01 28.39
N LYS A 552 -10.90 -11.21 29.45
CA LYS A 552 -11.58 -11.52 30.71
C LYS A 552 -13.10 -11.66 30.57
N GLU A 553 -13.73 -10.79 29.78
CA GLU A 553 -15.20 -10.74 29.68
C GLU A 553 -15.74 -11.65 28.57
N PHE A 554 -14.97 -11.92 27.52
CA PHE A 554 -15.53 -12.50 26.30
C PHE A 554 -14.73 -13.66 25.68
N LEU A 555 -13.42 -13.49 25.45
CA LEU A 555 -12.61 -14.47 24.73
C LEU A 555 -12.01 -15.56 25.64
N GLY A 556 -11.85 -15.30 26.94
CA GLY A 556 -11.16 -16.19 27.87
C GLY A 556 -9.64 -15.95 27.88
N GLU A 557 -8.90 -16.71 27.10
CA GLU A 557 -7.45 -16.59 26.96
C GLU A 557 -7.04 -16.62 25.48
N PRO A 558 -5.83 -16.15 25.12
CA PRO A 558 -5.33 -16.24 23.75
C PRO A 558 -5.33 -17.68 23.24
N ASN A 559 -5.73 -17.87 21.99
CA ASN A 559 -5.91 -19.17 21.34
C ASN A 559 -6.94 -20.08 22.03
N SER A 560 -7.87 -19.53 22.84
CA SER A 560 -9.03 -20.28 23.36
C SER A 560 -9.92 -20.77 22.21
N HIS A 561 -10.83 -21.69 22.50
CA HIS A 561 -11.79 -22.17 21.49
C HIS A 561 -12.61 -21.02 20.88
N LYS A 562 -13.08 -20.07 21.70
CA LYS A 562 -13.84 -18.90 21.24
C LYS A 562 -12.97 -17.94 20.43
N ALA A 563 -11.70 -17.74 20.81
CA ALA A 563 -10.75 -16.95 20.04
C ALA A 563 -10.50 -17.59 18.67
N HIS A 564 -10.28 -18.90 18.61
CA HIS A 564 -10.14 -19.63 17.34
C HIS A 564 -11.35 -19.49 16.42
N GLU A 565 -12.55 -19.62 16.97
CA GLU A 565 -13.79 -19.47 16.20
C GLU A 565 -13.95 -18.08 15.59
N LEU A 566 -13.58 -17.02 16.32
CA LEU A 566 -13.82 -15.63 15.94
C LEU A 566 -12.66 -15.02 15.14
N LEU A 567 -11.43 -15.31 15.54
CA LEU A 567 -10.23 -14.56 15.17
C LEU A 567 -9.27 -15.33 14.26
N HIS A 568 -9.52 -16.64 14.05
CA HIS A 568 -8.67 -17.46 13.20
C HIS A 568 -9.37 -17.82 11.88
N THR A 569 -8.60 -18.27 10.90
CA THR A 569 -9.05 -18.61 9.55
C THR A 569 -8.17 -19.68 8.93
N HIS A 570 -8.50 -20.09 7.72
CA HIS A 570 -7.72 -21.04 6.93
C HIS A 570 -7.47 -20.48 5.52
N TYR A 571 -6.48 -21.03 4.85
CA TYR A 571 -6.07 -20.64 3.51
C TYR A 571 -6.14 -21.85 2.57
N THR A 572 -6.29 -21.59 1.27
CA THR A 572 -6.51 -22.63 0.28
C THR A 572 -5.52 -22.52 -0.88
N ASP A 573 -5.08 -23.69 -1.39
CA ASP A 573 -4.28 -23.77 -2.60
C ASP A 573 -5.07 -23.24 -3.82
N LYS A 574 -4.50 -22.28 -4.54
CA LYS A 574 -5.03 -21.68 -5.77
C LYS A 574 -4.07 -21.80 -6.94
N SER A 575 -3.02 -22.59 -6.83
CA SER A 575 -1.98 -22.74 -7.86
C SER A 575 -2.48 -23.24 -9.20
N GLY A 576 -3.62 -23.94 -9.23
CA GLY A 576 -4.25 -24.45 -10.45
C GLY A 576 -5.34 -23.57 -11.07
N LYS A 577 -5.51 -22.35 -10.58
CA LYS A 577 -6.59 -21.45 -11.02
C LYS A 577 -6.10 -20.30 -11.88
#